data_8e235f9d05d521255f7c6b420687b7fb
#
_entry.id   8e235f9d05d521255f7c6b420687b7fb
#
_cell.length_a   1.000
_cell.length_b   1.000
_cell.length_c   1.000
_cell.angle_alpha   90.00
_cell.angle_beta   90.00
_cell.angle_gamma   90.00
#
_symmetry.space_group_name_H-M   'P 1'
#
loop_
_entity.id
_entity.type
_entity.pdbx_description
1 polymer ?
#
loop_
_entity_poly.entity_id
_entity_poly.type
_entity_poly.pdbx_seq_one_letter_code
_entity_poly.pdbx_strand_id
1 'polypeptide(L)'
;MSLKEKIIAESKRLGIDKIGFASAEPFLALEPSLREQKAKGHTSGFEHPVIEERIYPERTFENPQTIIAIALAYPTKIKEKVPRDEKLGMFARASWGIDDHDILRERLDRLIAFIKEQAQTMEEQVEWRFAPQVEAQVHEVHVPE
;
A
#
# COMPACT_ATOMS: atom_id res chain seq x y z
N MET A 1 16.50 -14.05 14.32
CA MET A 1 15.83 -13.02 13.48
C MET A 1 14.37 -13.43 13.32
N SER A 2 13.44 -12.60 13.76
CA SER A 2 12.00 -12.85 13.64
C SER A 2 11.55 -12.83 12.18
N LEU A 3 10.39 -13.41 11.87
CA LEU A 3 9.82 -13.34 10.51
C LEU A 3 9.65 -11.88 10.05
N LYS A 4 9.16 -11.01 10.93
CA LYS A 4 9.04 -9.57 10.67
C LYS A 4 10.37 -8.93 10.24
N GLU A 5 11.45 -9.20 10.96
CA GLU A 5 12.79 -8.68 10.63
C GLU A 5 13.29 -9.20 9.28
N LYS A 6 13.04 -10.48 8.97
CA LYS A 6 13.37 -11.06 7.66
C LYS A 6 12.59 -10.38 6.54
N ILE A 7 11.28 -10.12 6.72
CA ILE A 7 10.43 -9.43 5.75
C ILE A 7 10.93 -7.99 5.53
N ILE A 8 11.29 -7.27 6.59
CA ILE A 8 11.85 -5.91 6.49
C ILE A 8 13.18 -5.91 5.72
N ALA A 9 14.05 -6.88 5.99
CA ALA A 9 15.32 -6.99 5.27
C ALA A 9 15.10 -7.27 3.78
N GLU A 10 14.19 -8.19 3.47
CA GLU A 10 13.85 -8.54 2.10
C GLU A 10 13.18 -7.39 1.34
N SER A 11 12.29 -6.63 1.99
CA SER A 11 11.66 -5.46 1.38
C SER A 11 12.70 -4.42 0.91
N LYS A 12 13.74 -4.19 1.71
CA LYS A 12 14.87 -3.32 1.34
C LYS A 12 15.65 -3.88 0.15
N ARG A 13 15.91 -5.20 0.13
CA ARG A 13 16.60 -5.87 -0.98
C ARG A 13 15.82 -5.77 -2.29
N LEU A 14 14.48 -5.81 -2.20
CA LEU A 14 13.58 -5.65 -3.34
C LEU A 14 13.41 -4.19 -3.78
N GLY A 15 14.00 -3.22 -3.08
CA GLY A 15 13.90 -1.80 -3.40
C GLY A 15 12.55 -1.20 -3.04
N ILE A 16 11.91 -1.71 -1.99
CA ILE A 16 10.71 -1.14 -1.39
C ILE A 16 11.17 -0.05 -0.41
N ASP A 17 10.68 1.19 -0.59
CA ASP A 17 11.14 2.34 0.19
C ASP A 17 10.61 2.34 1.62
N LYS A 18 9.36 1.93 1.81
CA LYS A 18 8.72 1.82 3.11
C LYS A 18 7.91 0.54 3.23
N ILE A 19 7.92 -0.02 4.41
CA ILE A 19 7.07 -1.15 4.78
C ILE A 19 6.53 -0.92 6.19
N GLY A 20 5.25 -1.21 6.41
CA GLY A 20 4.57 -1.10 7.69
C GLY A 20 3.76 -2.36 8.00
N PHE A 21 3.51 -2.60 9.28
CA PHE A 21 2.72 -3.71 9.77
C PHE A 21 1.66 -3.15 10.71
N ALA A 22 0.42 -3.60 10.54
CA ALA A 22 -0.68 -3.23 11.40
C ALA A 22 -1.50 -4.47 11.78
N SER A 23 -2.20 -4.40 12.92
CA SER A 23 -3.24 -5.37 13.25
C SER A 23 -4.36 -5.29 12.20
N ALA A 24 -4.95 -6.43 11.89
CA ALA A 24 -6.12 -6.49 11.03
C ALA A 24 -7.44 -6.34 11.80
N GLU A 25 -7.41 -5.79 13.02
CA GLU A 25 -8.62 -5.39 13.74
C GLU A 25 -9.38 -4.28 13.00
N PRO A 26 -10.70 -4.21 13.18
CA PRO A 26 -11.50 -3.15 12.57
C PRO A 26 -11.01 -1.74 12.91
N PHE A 27 -10.93 -0.88 11.91
CA PHE A 27 -10.49 0.52 12.05
C PHE A 27 -11.61 1.44 12.57
N LEU A 28 -12.20 1.10 13.70
CA LEU A 28 -13.37 1.80 14.25
C LEU A 28 -13.14 3.30 14.50
N ALA A 29 -11.91 3.69 14.83
CA ALA A 29 -11.55 5.09 15.04
C ALA A 29 -11.70 5.96 13.78
N LEU A 30 -11.68 5.37 12.58
CA LEU A 30 -11.85 6.08 11.31
C LEU A 30 -13.33 6.31 10.96
N GLU A 31 -14.24 5.52 11.50
CA GLU A 31 -15.64 5.53 11.11
C GLU A 31 -16.30 6.92 11.21
N PRO A 32 -16.18 7.68 12.32
CA PRO A 32 -16.79 8.99 12.43
C PRO A 32 -16.31 9.96 11.35
N SER A 33 -15.01 9.98 11.06
CA SER A 33 -14.41 10.85 10.05
C SER A 33 -14.88 10.49 8.64
N LEU A 34 -14.98 9.19 8.32
CA LEU A 34 -15.46 8.72 7.01
C LEU A 34 -16.94 9.05 6.80
N ARG A 35 -17.76 8.92 7.84
CA ARG A 35 -19.18 9.29 7.79
C ARG A 35 -19.37 10.79 7.63
N GLU A 36 -18.58 11.61 8.34
CA GLU A 36 -18.58 13.06 8.20
C GLU A 36 -18.16 13.49 6.78
N GLN A 37 -17.08 12.92 6.24
CA GLN A 37 -16.60 13.16 4.88
C GLN A 37 -17.71 12.87 3.85
N LYS A 38 -18.39 11.72 3.99
CA LYS A 38 -19.48 11.32 3.11
C LYS A 38 -20.69 12.27 3.23
N ALA A 39 -21.06 12.64 4.45
CA ALA A 39 -22.18 13.55 4.70
C ALA A 39 -21.94 14.95 4.13
N LYS A 40 -20.70 15.43 4.12
CA LYS A 40 -20.29 16.71 3.51
C LYS A 40 -20.10 16.65 2.00
N GLY A 41 -20.25 15.50 1.36
CA GLY A 41 -20.00 15.32 -0.06
C GLY A 41 -18.53 15.46 -0.46
N HIS A 42 -17.60 15.27 0.48
CA HIS A 42 -16.15 15.37 0.25
C HIS A 42 -15.54 14.03 -0.20
N THR A 43 -16.29 13.23 -0.95
CA THR A 43 -15.82 11.97 -1.52
C THR A 43 -15.25 12.21 -2.90
N SER A 44 -14.14 11.54 -3.24
CA SER A 44 -13.50 11.66 -4.56
C SER A 44 -14.22 10.84 -5.63
N GLY A 45 -14.96 9.81 -5.22
CA GLY A 45 -15.59 8.83 -6.10
C GLY A 45 -14.68 7.63 -6.44
N PHE A 46 -13.41 7.66 -6.04
CA PHE A 46 -12.48 6.54 -6.23
C PHE A 46 -12.48 5.56 -5.05
N GLU A 47 -12.86 6.02 -3.86
CA GLU A 47 -12.96 5.19 -2.68
C GLU A 47 -14.16 4.26 -2.72
N HIS A 48 -14.06 3.12 -1.99
CA HIS A 48 -15.17 2.19 -1.87
C HIS A 48 -16.41 2.90 -1.26
N PRO A 49 -17.60 2.83 -1.90
CA PRO A 49 -18.78 3.60 -1.50
C PRO A 49 -19.38 3.16 -0.15
N VAL A 50 -19.11 1.90 0.26
CA VAL A 50 -19.56 1.34 1.53
C VAL A 50 -18.48 1.52 2.56
N ILE A 51 -18.77 2.28 3.64
CA ILE A 51 -17.80 2.61 4.68
C ILE A 51 -17.33 1.36 5.42
N GLU A 52 -18.23 0.41 5.67
CA GLU A 52 -17.94 -0.86 6.33
C GLU A 52 -16.88 -1.68 5.60
N GLU A 53 -16.83 -1.65 4.28
CA GLU A 53 -15.78 -2.31 3.46
C GLU A 53 -14.41 -1.66 3.64
N ARG A 54 -14.37 -0.43 4.12
CA ARG A 54 -13.13 0.34 4.37
C ARG A 54 -12.64 0.21 5.81
N ILE A 55 -13.50 -0.21 6.74
CA ILE A 55 -13.22 -0.26 8.18
C ILE A 55 -12.94 -1.70 8.62
N TYR A 56 -13.64 -2.67 8.04
CA TYR A 56 -13.58 -4.06 8.46
C TYR A 56 -12.74 -4.90 7.50
N PRO A 57 -11.47 -5.20 7.81
CA PRO A 57 -10.60 -6.04 6.97
C PRO A 57 -11.18 -7.43 6.69
N GLU A 58 -11.98 -7.96 7.59
CA GLU A 58 -12.68 -9.24 7.45
C GLU A 58 -13.68 -9.29 6.28
N ARG A 59 -14.11 -8.12 5.80
CA ARG A 59 -14.95 -8.01 4.59
C ARG A 59 -14.18 -8.35 3.31
N THR A 60 -12.87 -8.16 3.35
CA THR A 60 -11.97 -8.40 2.23
C THR A 60 -11.31 -9.77 2.31
N PHE A 61 -10.99 -10.23 3.50
CA PHE A 61 -10.27 -11.48 3.75
C PHE A 61 -10.81 -12.16 5.00
N GLU A 62 -11.03 -13.48 4.94
CA GLU A 62 -11.55 -14.24 6.08
C GLU A 62 -10.47 -14.35 7.18
N ASN A 63 -10.84 -13.97 8.40
CA ASN A 63 -9.99 -14.04 9.59
C ASN A 63 -8.58 -13.42 9.41
N PRO A 64 -8.46 -12.17 8.95
CA PRO A 64 -7.17 -11.53 8.75
C PRO A 64 -6.48 -11.28 10.10
N GLN A 65 -5.16 -11.49 10.15
CA GLN A 65 -4.38 -11.30 11.38
C GLN A 65 -3.49 -10.05 11.29
N THR A 66 -2.90 -9.82 10.12
CA THR A 66 -1.93 -8.75 9.91
C THR A 66 -2.11 -8.11 8.54
N ILE A 67 -2.03 -6.79 8.50
CA ILE A 67 -1.94 -6.02 7.27
C ILE A 67 -0.48 -5.62 7.09
N ILE A 68 0.07 -5.89 5.91
CA ILE A 68 1.39 -5.42 5.50
C ILE A 68 1.19 -4.37 4.41
N ALA A 69 1.62 -3.14 4.67
CA ALA A 69 1.57 -2.05 3.71
C ALA A 69 2.97 -1.74 3.19
N ILE A 70 3.09 -1.53 1.88
CA ILE A 70 4.35 -1.12 1.24
C ILE A 70 4.15 0.18 0.49
N ALA A 71 5.22 0.96 0.33
CA ALA A 71 5.22 2.16 -0.47
C ALA A 71 6.51 2.26 -1.30
N LEU A 72 6.35 2.77 -2.52
CA LEU A 72 7.44 3.08 -3.44
C LEU A 72 7.45 4.57 -3.75
N ALA A 73 8.62 5.20 -3.75
CA ALA A 73 8.79 6.57 -4.18
C ALA A 73 8.83 6.67 -5.71
N TYR A 74 8.48 7.83 -6.25
CA TYR A 74 8.62 8.17 -7.67
C TYR A 74 9.93 8.95 -7.92
N PRO A 75 11.10 8.30 -8.03
CA PRO A 75 12.39 8.97 -8.15
C PRO A 75 12.67 9.55 -9.53
N THR A 76 11.73 9.40 -10.47
CA THR A 76 11.92 9.81 -11.87
C THR A 76 12.23 11.30 -11.99
N LYS A 77 13.26 11.63 -12.78
CA LYS A 77 13.68 13.00 -13.07
C LYS A 77 13.65 13.22 -14.58
N ILE A 78 13.24 14.43 -14.99
CA ILE A 78 13.38 14.86 -16.40
C ILE A 78 14.87 14.99 -16.69
N LYS A 79 15.35 14.26 -17.71
CA LYS A 79 16.75 14.31 -18.15
C LYS A 79 17.04 15.52 -19.03
N GLU A 80 16.04 15.97 -19.79
CA GLU A 80 16.15 17.10 -20.71
C GLU A 80 15.58 18.37 -20.09
N LYS A 81 16.23 19.50 -20.38
CA LYS A 81 15.71 20.81 -19.96
C LYS A 81 14.54 21.17 -20.88
N VAL A 82 13.35 21.37 -20.28
CA VAL A 82 12.20 21.91 -21.00
C VAL A 82 12.49 23.38 -21.34
N PRO A 83 12.30 23.82 -22.62
CA PRO A 83 12.43 25.22 -22.99
C PRO A 83 11.52 26.12 -22.13
N ARG A 84 12.05 27.22 -21.61
CA ARG A 84 11.30 28.11 -20.69
C ARG A 84 10.33 29.06 -21.40
N ASP A 85 10.46 29.19 -22.68
CA ASP A 85 9.68 30.06 -23.56
C ASP A 85 8.39 29.41 -24.05
N GLU A 86 8.26 28.10 -23.86
CA GLU A 86 7.03 27.35 -24.19
C GLU A 86 6.14 27.17 -22.97
N LYS A 87 4.84 27.45 -23.14
CA LYS A 87 3.81 27.18 -22.11
C LYS A 87 3.42 25.72 -22.15
N LEU A 88 4.23 24.88 -21.54
CA LEU A 88 4.01 23.45 -21.43
C LEU A 88 3.39 23.08 -20.08
N GLY A 89 2.39 22.23 -20.11
CA GLY A 89 1.89 21.55 -18.92
C GLY A 89 2.87 20.45 -18.47
N MET A 90 2.84 20.12 -17.20
CA MET A 90 3.66 19.05 -16.64
C MET A 90 2.78 17.97 -16.04
N PHE A 91 2.97 16.72 -16.48
CA PHE A 91 2.33 15.56 -15.88
C PHE A 91 2.95 15.23 -14.53
N ALA A 92 2.16 14.65 -13.62
CA ALA A 92 2.68 14.13 -12.36
C ALA A 92 3.74 13.05 -12.61
N ARG A 93 4.73 12.95 -11.72
CA ARG A 93 5.84 11.98 -11.86
C ARG A 93 5.38 10.52 -11.90
N ALA A 94 4.28 10.21 -11.24
CA ALA A 94 3.65 8.89 -11.29
C ALA A 94 3.27 8.44 -12.71
N SER A 95 3.06 9.40 -13.64
CA SER A 95 2.68 9.14 -15.03
C SER A 95 3.90 9.08 -15.99
N TRP A 96 5.14 9.09 -15.47
CA TRP A 96 6.34 9.08 -16.28
C TRP A 96 6.97 7.70 -16.39
N GLY A 97 7.02 7.15 -17.58
CA GLY A 97 7.72 5.88 -17.87
C GLY A 97 6.82 4.66 -17.71
N ILE A 98 7.31 3.66 -17.00
CA ILE A 98 6.56 2.43 -16.71
C ILE A 98 5.48 2.74 -15.66
N ASP A 99 4.31 2.12 -15.80
CA ASP A 99 3.22 2.24 -14.85
C ASP A 99 3.71 1.83 -13.43
N ASP A 100 3.55 2.73 -12.49
CA ASP A 100 3.95 2.51 -11.09
C ASP A 100 3.18 1.34 -10.44
N HIS A 101 1.94 1.07 -10.87
CA HIS A 101 1.17 -0.09 -10.44
C HIS A 101 1.84 -1.42 -10.84
N ASP A 102 2.43 -1.49 -12.02
CA ASP A 102 3.13 -2.69 -12.47
C ASP A 102 4.40 -2.92 -11.65
N ILE A 103 5.14 -1.86 -11.37
CA ILE A 103 6.34 -1.92 -10.54
C ILE A 103 5.98 -2.33 -9.10
N LEU A 104 4.95 -1.72 -8.53
CA LEU A 104 4.49 -2.03 -7.18
C LEU A 104 4.04 -3.49 -7.09
N ARG A 105 3.27 -3.96 -8.06
CA ARG A 105 2.79 -5.34 -8.14
C ARG A 105 3.94 -6.33 -8.23
N GLU A 106 4.92 -6.10 -9.10
CA GLU A 106 6.11 -6.95 -9.21
C GLU A 106 6.86 -7.08 -7.88
N ARG A 107 7.06 -5.95 -7.17
CA ARG A 107 7.72 -5.94 -5.87
C ARG A 107 6.92 -6.70 -4.82
N LEU A 108 5.61 -6.48 -4.82
CA LEU A 108 4.69 -7.16 -3.89
C LEU A 108 4.68 -8.67 -4.14
N ASP A 109 4.58 -9.12 -5.39
CA ASP A 109 4.58 -10.55 -5.74
C ASP A 109 5.87 -11.25 -5.27
N ARG A 110 7.01 -10.60 -5.44
CA ARG A 110 8.31 -11.11 -4.96
C ARG A 110 8.35 -11.18 -3.43
N LEU A 111 7.83 -10.16 -2.74
CA LEU A 111 7.77 -10.15 -1.28
C LEU A 111 6.85 -11.25 -0.76
N ILE A 112 5.69 -11.43 -1.38
CA ILE A 112 4.73 -12.49 -1.06
C ILE A 112 5.39 -13.88 -1.25
N ALA A 113 6.10 -14.10 -2.36
CA ALA A 113 6.78 -15.36 -2.62
C ALA A 113 7.82 -15.67 -1.51
N PHE A 114 8.61 -14.67 -1.11
CA PHE A 114 9.56 -14.80 -0.01
C PHE A 114 8.88 -15.15 1.31
N ILE A 115 7.79 -14.46 1.66
CA ILE A 115 7.07 -14.72 2.92
C ILE A 115 6.48 -16.13 2.93
N LYS A 116 5.91 -16.59 1.81
CA LYS A 116 5.40 -17.96 1.68
C LYS A 116 6.51 -19.01 1.89
N GLU A 117 7.67 -18.79 1.31
CA GLU A 117 8.84 -19.65 1.50
C GLU A 117 9.27 -19.71 2.97
N GLN A 118 9.35 -18.56 3.64
CA GLN A 118 9.70 -18.51 5.05
C GLN A 118 8.64 -19.18 5.94
N ALA A 119 7.36 -19.00 5.65
CA ALA A 119 6.28 -19.63 6.41
C ALA A 119 6.27 -21.15 6.24
N GLN A 120 6.49 -21.68 5.05
CA GLN A 120 6.62 -23.12 4.81
C GLN A 120 7.80 -23.72 5.61
N THR A 121 8.91 -22.99 5.71
CA THR A 121 10.07 -23.41 6.51
C THR A 121 9.76 -23.46 8.01
N MET A 122 8.77 -22.66 8.46
CA MET A 122 8.34 -22.59 9.87
C MET A 122 7.13 -23.49 10.17
N GLU A 123 6.67 -24.31 9.21
CA GLU A 123 5.45 -25.11 9.29
C GLU A 123 4.18 -24.27 9.56
N GLU A 124 4.19 -22.99 9.21
CA GLU A 124 3.07 -22.09 9.35
C GLU A 124 2.26 -22.04 8.04
N GLN A 125 0.94 -22.10 8.14
CA GLN A 125 0.05 -21.85 7.01
C GLN A 125 -0.16 -20.35 6.85
N VAL A 126 0.16 -19.83 5.67
CA VAL A 126 -0.03 -18.41 5.35
C VAL A 126 -0.93 -18.28 4.13
N GLU A 127 -2.09 -17.69 4.33
CA GLU A 127 -3.03 -17.33 3.27
C GLU A 127 -2.92 -15.85 2.94
N TRP A 128 -3.05 -15.52 1.66
CA TRP A 128 -2.85 -14.16 1.15
C TRP A 128 -4.01 -13.66 0.34
N ARG A 129 -4.29 -12.39 0.48
CA ARG A 129 -5.13 -11.66 -0.46
C ARG A 129 -4.54 -10.29 -0.77
N PHE A 130 -4.44 -9.98 -2.05
CA PHE A 130 -4.12 -8.65 -2.52
C PHE A 130 -5.40 -7.81 -2.56
N ALA A 131 -5.39 -6.64 -1.92
CA ALA A 131 -6.49 -5.68 -1.94
C ALA A 131 -6.04 -4.41 -2.68
N PRO A 132 -6.21 -4.33 -4.01
CA PRO A 132 -5.74 -3.20 -4.82
C PRO A 132 -6.40 -1.87 -4.45
N GLN A 133 -7.53 -1.90 -3.77
CA GLN A 133 -8.28 -0.70 -3.38
C GLN A 133 -7.68 0.05 -2.17
N VAL A 134 -6.65 -0.49 -1.53
CA VAL A 134 -5.93 0.16 -0.42
C VAL A 134 -4.82 1.09 -0.93
N GLU A 135 -4.49 1.04 -2.20
CA GLU A 135 -3.41 1.82 -2.82
C GLU A 135 -3.58 3.35 -2.71
N ALA A 136 -4.80 3.84 -2.52
CA ALA A 136 -5.09 5.28 -2.44
C ALA A 136 -5.01 5.89 -1.03
N GLN A 137 -4.67 5.12 0.00
CA GLN A 137 -4.69 5.61 1.39
C GLN A 137 -3.38 5.28 2.13
N VAL A 138 -2.28 5.88 1.67
CA VAL A 138 -1.08 5.97 2.50
C VAL A 138 -1.29 7.08 3.52
N HIS A 139 -1.92 6.77 4.64
CA HIS A 139 -1.78 7.57 5.84
C HIS A 139 -0.52 7.12 6.56
N GLU A 140 0.31 8.07 6.98
CA GLU A 140 1.46 7.81 7.85
C GLU A 140 1.03 6.93 9.02
N VAL A 141 1.45 5.68 8.99
CA VAL A 141 1.33 4.81 10.15
C VAL A 141 2.51 5.13 11.06
N HIS A 142 2.24 5.91 12.08
CA HIS A 142 3.18 6.10 13.19
C HIS A 142 3.36 4.76 13.89
N VAL A 143 4.52 4.15 13.71
CA VAL A 143 4.93 2.93 14.45
C VAL A 143 5.45 3.42 15.80
N PRO A 144 4.82 3.13 16.94
CA PRO A 144 5.43 3.42 18.24
C PRO A 144 6.68 2.54 18.40
N GLU A 145 7.72 3.15 19.00
CA GLU A 145 9.01 2.53 19.33
C GLU A 145 8.88 1.28 20.23
#